data_cb42a324893a3cd443432fe4634ee74a
#
_entry.id   cb42a324893a3cd443432fe4634ee74a
#
_cell.length_a   1.000
_cell.length_b   1.000
_cell.length_c   1.000
_cell.angle_alpha   90.00
_cell.angle_beta   90.00
_cell.angle_gamma   90.00
#
_symmetry.space_group_name_H-M   'P 1'
#
loop_
_entity.id
_entity.type
_entity.pdbx_description
1 polymer ?
#
loop_
_entity_poly.entity_id
_entity_poly.type
_entity_poly.pdbx_seq_one_letter_code
_entity_poly.pdbx_strand_id
1 'polypeptide(L)'
;MKNIFLIVLVMLTGLVYGQRKPKIKGNRSIVQVKEDLPPFRALQLVDDLEIVLKKSFEEGYTIEADDNLIDVLKFEVEDGTLLISSFYKITAKKKLEITVNYKELESITMENGKINTDDVISSDELSIKTSGPSRLELNANATITHLAMEGISSGDFNFASDSIDVQLKDRIDARIYVVGESTHISMQKNATARLEGTTDSLQVNLFGNANLKAERCEAIGVKAFLEESSDANIYAITNFELSSKGSSRVNLYGDPKIRILEFLDTSKLHKAVD
;
A
#
# COMPACT_ATOMS: atom_id res chain seq x y z
N MET A 1 -16.82 -37.02 -33.92
CA MET A 1 -15.45 -36.45 -33.86
C MET A 1 -15.42 -35.04 -33.29
N LYS A 2 -16.36 -34.16 -33.60
CA LYS A 2 -16.40 -32.76 -33.09
C LYS A 2 -16.56 -32.66 -31.57
N ASN A 3 -17.32 -33.55 -30.96
CA ASN A 3 -17.57 -33.54 -29.50
C ASN A 3 -16.41 -34.09 -28.67
N ILE A 4 -15.62 -35.01 -29.25
CA ILE A 4 -14.42 -35.56 -28.61
C ILE A 4 -13.32 -34.49 -28.54
N PHE A 5 -13.19 -33.65 -29.58
CA PHE A 5 -12.24 -32.55 -29.63
C PHE A 5 -12.56 -31.47 -28.57
N LEU A 6 -13.84 -31.21 -28.31
CA LEU A 6 -14.29 -30.27 -27.27
C LEU A 6 -13.97 -30.77 -25.87
N ILE A 7 -14.15 -32.08 -25.61
CA ILE A 7 -13.85 -32.71 -24.31
C ILE A 7 -12.33 -32.71 -24.03
N VAL A 8 -11.51 -32.96 -25.04
CA VAL A 8 -10.04 -32.90 -24.92
C VAL A 8 -9.58 -31.47 -24.69
N LEU A 9 -10.19 -30.46 -25.34
CA LEU A 9 -9.87 -29.05 -25.12
C LEU A 9 -10.23 -28.60 -23.70
N VAL A 10 -11.37 -29.05 -23.13
CA VAL A 10 -11.78 -28.75 -21.76
C VAL A 10 -10.89 -29.45 -20.73
N MET A 11 -10.39 -30.66 -21.01
CA MET A 11 -9.42 -31.33 -20.14
C MET A 11 -8.03 -30.67 -20.14
N LEU A 12 -7.60 -30.06 -21.23
CA LEU A 12 -6.33 -29.33 -21.30
C LEU A 12 -6.35 -28.01 -20.50
N THR A 13 -7.50 -27.37 -20.35
CA THR A 13 -7.62 -26.14 -19.57
C THR A 13 -7.61 -26.36 -18.04
N GLY A 14 -7.84 -27.61 -17.59
CA GLY A 14 -7.84 -27.99 -16.17
C GLY A 14 -6.46 -28.22 -15.53
N LEU A 15 -5.37 -28.18 -16.33
CA LEU A 15 -4.03 -28.51 -15.85
C LEU A 15 -3.17 -27.27 -15.48
N VAL A 16 -3.74 -26.07 -15.47
CA VAL A 16 -3.06 -24.89 -14.91
C VAL A 16 -3.24 -24.90 -13.38
N TYR A 17 -2.77 -25.94 -12.73
CA TYR A 17 -2.46 -25.86 -11.30
C TYR A 17 -1.23 -24.97 -11.16
N GLY A 18 -1.39 -23.79 -10.59
CA GLY A 18 -0.25 -22.96 -10.20
C GLY A 18 0.76 -23.81 -9.43
N GLN A 19 1.87 -24.15 -10.05
CA GLN A 19 2.92 -24.96 -9.42
C GLN A 19 3.44 -24.19 -8.22
N ARG A 20 3.26 -24.74 -7.02
CA ARG A 20 3.84 -24.15 -5.81
C ARG A 20 5.36 -24.13 -5.99
N LYS A 21 5.98 -22.98 -5.77
CA LYS A 21 7.44 -22.86 -5.83
C LYS A 21 8.09 -23.93 -4.95
N PRO A 22 9.14 -24.62 -5.43
CA PRO A 22 9.91 -25.55 -4.62
C PRO A 22 10.51 -24.81 -3.42
N LYS A 23 10.76 -25.53 -2.33
CA LYS A 23 11.28 -24.96 -1.09
C LYS A 23 12.79 -25.08 -1.04
N ILE A 24 13.47 -24.07 -0.52
CA ILE A 24 14.90 -24.07 -0.23
C ILE A 24 15.17 -23.67 1.22
N LYS A 25 16.29 -24.15 1.77
CA LYS A 25 16.83 -23.74 3.06
C LYS A 25 18.26 -23.26 2.87
N GLY A 26 18.61 -22.20 3.57
CA GLY A 26 19.97 -21.69 3.62
C GLY A 26 20.95 -22.71 4.25
N ASN A 27 22.16 -22.71 3.77
CA ASN A 27 23.23 -23.62 4.19
C ASN A 27 24.09 -23.05 5.33
N ARG A 28 23.79 -21.84 5.80
CA ARG A 28 24.46 -21.11 6.88
C ARG A 28 25.88 -20.60 6.56
N SER A 29 26.32 -20.67 5.32
CA SER A 29 27.57 -20.08 4.85
C SER A 29 27.28 -18.68 4.32
N ILE A 30 27.59 -17.66 5.11
CA ILE A 30 27.23 -16.27 4.78
C ILE A 30 28.25 -15.69 3.82
N VAL A 31 27.77 -15.11 2.72
CA VAL A 31 28.57 -14.34 1.76
C VAL A 31 27.87 -13.01 1.45
N GLN A 32 28.62 -12.06 0.96
CA GLN A 32 28.12 -10.78 0.50
C GLN A 32 28.38 -10.63 -1.00
N VAL A 33 27.35 -10.23 -1.72
CA VAL A 33 27.41 -9.91 -3.16
C VAL A 33 26.91 -8.50 -3.37
N LYS A 34 27.58 -7.74 -4.23
CA LYS A 34 27.15 -6.42 -4.70
C LYS A 34 27.20 -6.41 -6.21
N GLU A 35 26.10 -5.95 -6.83
CA GLU A 35 26.00 -5.81 -8.28
C GLU A 35 25.34 -4.48 -8.65
N ASP A 36 25.77 -3.92 -9.76
CA ASP A 36 25.19 -2.74 -10.35
C ASP A 36 23.97 -3.12 -11.20
N LEU A 37 22.98 -2.24 -11.26
CA LEU A 37 21.77 -2.42 -12.06
C LEU A 37 21.68 -1.36 -13.16
N PRO A 38 21.05 -1.67 -14.29
CA PRO A 38 20.60 -0.65 -15.23
C PRO A 38 19.67 0.36 -14.54
N PRO A 39 19.55 1.60 -15.04
CA PRO A 39 18.65 2.60 -14.47
C PRO A 39 17.21 2.13 -14.45
N PHE A 40 16.52 2.37 -13.32
CA PHE A 40 15.09 2.09 -13.15
C PHE A 40 14.42 3.21 -12.34
N ARG A 41 13.11 3.39 -12.58
CA ARG A 41 12.23 4.30 -11.84
C ARG A 41 11.04 3.62 -11.21
N ALA A 42 10.81 2.36 -11.57
CA ALA A 42 9.76 1.52 -11.00
C ALA A 42 10.36 0.28 -10.35
N LEU A 43 9.75 -0.18 -9.25
CA LEU A 43 10.13 -1.39 -8.54
C LEU A 43 8.93 -2.30 -8.39
N GLN A 44 9.09 -3.59 -8.69
CA GLN A 44 8.07 -4.61 -8.46
C GLN A 44 8.66 -5.75 -7.61
N LEU A 45 8.07 -5.96 -6.43
CA LEU A 45 8.38 -7.10 -5.55
C LEU A 45 7.25 -8.13 -5.62
N VAL A 46 7.57 -9.33 -6.10
CA VAL A 46 6.58 -10.40 -6.32
C VAL A 46 6.53 -11.39 -5.16
N ASP A 47 7.68 -11.72 -4.61
CA ASP A 47 7.82 -12.79 -3.62
C ASP A 47 7.99 -12.29 -2.18
N ASP A 48 7.84 -13.22 -1.24
CA ASP A 48 8.00 -13.00 0.20
C ASP A 48 9.48 -12.77 0.57
N LEU A 49 9.98 -11.60 0.18
CA LEU A 49 11.33 -11.11 0.48
C LEU A 49 11.24 -9.83 1.31
N GLU A 50 12.29 -9.55 2.07
CA GLU A 50 12.44 -8.30 2.80
C GLU A 50 13.53 -7.45 2.14
N ILE A 51 13.14 -6.24 1.68
CA ILE A 51 13.98 -5.32 0.92
C ILE A 51 14.13 -4.03 1.69
N VAL A 52 15.35 -3.56 1.84
CA VAL A 52 15.66 -2.20 2.30
C VAL A 52 15.98 -1.35 1.08
N LEU A 53 15.21 -0.28 0.85
CA LEU A 53 15.50 0.69 -0.19
C LEU A 53 16.45 1.76 0.36
N LYS A 54 17.45 2.12 -0.42
CA LYS A 54 18.42 3.15 -0.06
C LYS A 54 18.66 4.11 -1.22
N LYS A 55 18.51 5.39 -0.96
CA LYS A 55 18.83 6.42 -1.97
C LYS A 55 20.32 6.46 -2.23
N SER A 56 20.72 6.47 -3.49
CA SER A 56 22.13 6.43 -3.92
C SER A 56 22.32 7.22 -5.21
N PHE A 57 23.57 7.44 -5.59
CA PHE A 57 23.93 8.03 -6.89
C PHE A 57 23.98 7.01 -8.03
N GLU A 58 24.05 5.73 -7.68
CA GLU A 58 24.15 4.59 -8.61
C GLU A 58 23.12 3.53 -8.21
N GLU A 59 22.46 2.96 -9.20
CA GLU A 59 21.51 1.85 -9.02
C GLU A 59 22.27 0.53 -8.86
N GLY A 60 21.79 -0.32 -7.97
CA GLY A 60 22.39 -1.61 -7.72
C GLY A 60 21.76 -2.31 -6.52
N TYR A 61 22.30 -3.45 -6.16
CA TYR A 61 21.88 -4.14 -4.95
C TYR A 61 23.08 -4.72 -4.18
N THR A 62 22.86 -4.91 -2.90
CA THR A 62 23.76 -5.65 -2.02
C THR A 62 22.95 -6.73 -1.31
N ILE A 63 23.43 -7.96 -1.36
CA ILE A 63 22.85 -9.10 -0.66
C ILE A 63 23.87 -9.65 0.31
N GLU A 64 23.51 -9.80 1.57
CA GLU A 64 24.27 -10.57 2.55
C GLU A 64 23.39 -11.74 3.00
N ALA A 65 23.74 -12.94 2.56
CA ALA A 65 22.89 -14.12 2.71
C ALA A 65 23.69 -15.42 2.83
N ASP A 66 22.98 -16.49 3.19
CA ASP A 66 23.47 -17.84 2.98
C ASP A 66 23.75 -18.05 1.49
N ASP A 67 24.96 -18.50 1.11
CA ASP A 67 25.47 -18.46 -0.27
C ASP A 67 24.55 -19.15 -1.29
N ASN A 68 23.94 -20.26 -0.91
CA ASN A 68 23.02 -21.01 -1.77
C ASN A 68 21.65 -20.31 -1.95
N LEU A 69 21.39 -19.20 -1.27
CA LEU A 69 20.18 -18.40 -1.45
C LEU A 69 20.36 -17.28 -2.48
N ILE A 70 21.59 -16.91 -2.81
CA ILE A 70 21.86 -15.82 -3.75
C ILE A 70 21.40 -16.20 -5.16
N ASP A 71 21.79 -17.36 -5.64
CA ASP A 71 21.50 -17.85 -7.00
C ASP A 71 20.00 -18.08 -7.25
N VAL A 72 19.17 -18.10 -6.20
CA VAL A 72 17.72 -18.28 -6.35
C VAL A 72 16.96 -16.98 -6.39
N LEU A 73 17.62 -15.86 -6.10
CA LEU A 73 17.06 -14.52 -6.21
C LEU A 73 17.23 -13.99 -7.63
N LYS A 74 16.27 -13.20 -8.08
CA LYS A 74 16.25 -12.62 -9.40
C LYS A 74 16.04 -11.11 -9.28
N PHE A 75 16.94 -10.36 -9.91
CA PHE A 75 16.88 -8.91 -10.05
C PHE A 75 17.01 -8.58 -11.53
N GLU A 76 15.94 -8.19 -12.16
CA GLU A 76 15.92 -7.89 -13.60
C GLU A 76 15.33 -6.51 -13.81
N VAL A 77 15.98 -5.71 -14.66
CA VAL A 77 15.43 -4.42 -15.08
C VAL A 77 14.92 -4.57 -16.51
N GLU A 78 13.60 -4.43 -16.68
CA GLU A 78 12.91 -4.43 -17.96
C GLU A 78 12.07 -3.15 -18.07
N ASP A 79 12.21 -2.43 -19.16
CA ASP A 79 11.48 -1.17 -19.44
C ASP A 79 11.50 -0.17 -18.28
N GLY A 80 12.65 -0.03 -17.60
CA GLY A 80 12.81 0.87 -16.44
C GLY A 80 12.15 0.40 -15.15
N THR A 81 11.71 -0.88 -15.09
CA THR A 81 11.16 -1.51 -13.90
C THR A 81 12.10 -2.57 -13.37
N LEU A 82 12.52 -2.44 -12.11
CA LEU A 82 13.25 -3.48 -11.40
C LEU A 82 12.27 -4.53 -10.87
N LEU A 83 12.30 -5.73 -11.46
CA LEU A 83 11.57 -6.91 -10.98
C LEU A 83 12.42 -7.68 -9.99
N ILE A 84 11.91 -7.85 -8.75
CA ILE A 84 12.55 -8.64 -7.69
C ILE A 84 11.69 -9.86 -7.39
N SER A 85 12.28 -11.05 -7.55
CA SER A 85 11.59 -12.31 -7.31
C SER A 85 12.54 -13.40 -6.82
N SER A 86 12.01 -14.58 -6.53
CA SER A 86 12.77 -15.76 -6.17
C SER A 86 12.23 -17.01 -6.89
N PHE A 87 13.09 -17.86 -7.41
CA PHE A 87 12.69 -19.15 -8.00
C PHE A 87 12.14 -20.13 -6.97
N TYR A 88 12.56 -20.00 -5.70
CA TYR A 88 12.21 -20.90 -4.61
C TYR A 88 11.52 -20.16 -3.47
N LYS A 89 10.67 -20.88 -2.73
CA LYS A 89 10.21 -20.41 -1.43
C LYS A 89 11.28 -20.66 -0.36
N ILE A 90 11.89 -19.58 0.15
CA ILE A 90 12.88 -19.66 1.22
C ILE A 90 12.18 -19.95 2.54
N THR A 91 12.50 -21.10 3.16
CA THR A 91 11.79 -21.58 4.36
C THR A 91 12.61 -21.47 5.65
N ALA A 92 13.94 -21.40 5.53
CA ALA A 92 14.85 -21.17 6.65
C ALA A 92 16.14 -20.52 6.14
N LYS A 93 16.69 -19.62 6.92
CA LYS A 93 17.90 -18.86 6.60
C LYS A 93 18.64 -18.52 7.89
N LYS A 94 19.95 -18.45 7.87
CA LYS A 94 20.76 -17.84 8.92
C LYS A 94 20.79 -16.32 8.71
N LYS A 95 20.97 -15.90 7.44
CA LYS A 95 20.96 -14.50 7.03
C LYS A 95 20.34 -14.35 5.63
N LEU A 96 19.60 -13.29 5.40
CA LEU A 96 19.17 -12.81 4.10
C LEU A 96 18.77 -11.33 4.28
N GLU A 97 19.70 -10.47 3.99
CA GLU A 97 19.53 -9.01 3.99
C GLU A 97 19.75 -8.53 2.56
N ILE A 98 18.77 -7.83 2.03
CA ILE A 98 18.76 -7.32 0.66
C ILE A 98 18.59 -5.82 0.72
N THR A 99 19.58 -5.10 0.23
CA THR A 99 19.51 -3.64 0.06
C THR A 99 19.50 -3.32 -1.41
N VAL A 100 18.51 -2.54 -1.85
CA VAL A 100 18.41 -2.04 -3.23
C VAL A 100 18.69 -0.55 -3.22
N ASN A 101 19.71 -0.16 -3.97
CA ASN A 101 20.08 1.22 -4.18
C ASN A 101 19.30 1.79 -5.36
N TYR A 102 18.64 2.92 -5.18
CA TYR A 102 17.88 3.61 -6.22
C TYR A 102 18.31 5.09 -6.32
N LYS A 103 18.17 5.66 -7.47
CA LYS A 103 18.42 7.09 -7.70
C LYS A 103 17.12 7.89 -7.67
N GLU A 104 16.14 7.46 -8.41
CA GLU A 104 14.81 8.04 -8.49
C GLU A 104 13.76 6.92 -8.50
N LEU A 105 12.63 7.11 -7.81
CA LEU A 105 11.51 6.18 -7.82
C LEU A 105 10.19 6.93 -8.07
N GLU A 106 9.43 6.45 -9.04
CA GLU A 106 8.10 6.94 -9.43
C GLU A 106 7.02 5.90 -9.15
N SER A 107 7.41 4.63 -9.04
CA SER A 107 6.44 3.56 -8.77
C SER A 107 7.00 2.43 -7.91
N ILE A 108 6.18 1.94 -6.97
CA ILE A 108 6.44 0.74 -6.18
C ILE A 108 5.22 -0.17 -6.26
N THR A 109 5.40 -1.39 -6.73
CA THR A 109 4.35 -2.42 -6.77
C THR A 109 4.78 -3.62 -5.95
N MET A 110 3.88 -4.12 -5.08
CA MET A 110 4.15 -5.29 -4.25
C MET A 110 2.99 -6.29 -4.34
N GLU A 111 3.32 -7.56 -4.55
CA GLU A 111 2.37 -8.67 -4.48
C GLU A 111 2.54 -9.46 -3.17
N ASN A 112 3.72 -9.38 -2.56
CA ASN A 112 4.08 -10.03 -1.30
C ASN A 112 5.33 -9.37 -0.71
N GLY A 113 5.74 -9.81 0.48
CA GLY A 113 7.00 -9.43 1.11
C GLY A 113 6.95 -8.10 1.86
N LYS A 114 8.12 -7.59 2.18
CA LYS A 114 8.28 -6.36 2.93
C LYS A 114 9.27 -5.42 2.24
N ILE A 115 8.90 -4.15 2.14
CA ILE A 115 9.81 -3.07 1.75
C ILE A 115 9.80 -2.00 2.83
N ASN A 116 10.97 -1.53 3.18
CA ASN A 116 11.15 -0.39 4.07
C ASN A 116 12.26 0.53 3.57
N THR A 117 12.15 1.81 3.88
CA THR A 117 13.20 2.80 3.65
C THR A 117 13.16 3.87 4.73
N ASP A 118 14.34 4.27 5.21
CA ASP A 118 14.50 5.43 6.09
C ASP A 118 14.68 6.73 5.27
N ASP A 119 15.03 6.60 4.00
CA ASP A 119 15.20 7.73 3.08
C ASP A 119 13.83 8.28 2.64
N VAL A 120 13.82 9.57 2.28
CA VAL A 120 12.64 10.21 1.68
C VAL A 120 12.67 10.02 0.17
N ILE A 121 11.68 9.34 -0.37
CA ILE A 121 11.48 9.24 -1.83
C ILE A 121 10.98 10.59 -2.33
N SER A 122 11.71 11.20 -3.24
CA SER A 122 11.31 12.48 -3.86
C SER A 122 11.01 12.27 -5.33
N SER A 123 9.79 12.66 -5.75
CA SER A 123 9.30 12.49 -7.12
C SER A 123 8.27 13.59 -7.44
N ASP A 124 8.00 13.84 -8.72
CA ASP A 124 6.87 14.68 -9.11
C ASP A 124 5.55 13.91 -8.89
N GLU A 125 5.52 12.63 -9.25
CA GLU A 125 4.39 11.73 -9.03
C GLU A 125 4.90 10.40 -8.49
N LEU A 126 4.31 9.92 -7.39
CA LEU A 126 4.62 8.63 -6.79
C LEU A 126 3.39 7.73 -6.76
N SER A 127 3.45 6.60 -7.45
CA SER A 127 2.42 5.57 -7.46
C SER A 127 2.82 4.35 -6.64
N ILE A 128 2.02 4.01 -5.65
CA ILE A 128 2.26 2.87 -4.75
C ILE A 128 1.09 1.90 -4.86
N LYS A 129 1.38 0.63 -5.17
CA LYS A 129 0.39 -0.43 -5.24
C LYS A 129 0.82 -1.62 -4.41
N THR A 130 -0.01 -2.06 -3.48
CA THR A 130 0.25 -3.28 -2.70
C THR A 130 -0.92 -4.25 -2.80
N SER A 131 -0.62 -5.52 -2.88
CA SER A 131 -1.60 -6.61 -2.86
C SER A 131 -1.11 -7.77 -2.01
N GLY A 132 -1.97 -8.77 -1.78
CA GLY A 132 -1.61 -9.95 -0.99
C GLY A 132 -1.13 -9.59 0.43
N PRO A 133 -0.22 -10.37 1.03
CA PRO A 133 0.31 -10.13 2.37
C PRO A 133 1.55 -9.20 2.37
N SER A 134 1.44 -8.07 1.70
CA SER A 134 2.54 -7.09 1.58
C SER A 134 2.60 -6.16 2.79
N ARG A 135 3.82 -5.77 3.18
CA ARG A 135 4.07 -4.71 4.15
C ARG A 135 5.02 -3.66 3.58
N LEU A 136 4.58 -2.39 3.62
CA LEU A 136 5.35 -1.28 3.08
C LEU A 136 5.48 -0.16 4.12
N GLU A 137 6.72 0.27 4.35
CA GLU A 137 7.01 1.39 5.23
C GLU A 137 7.87 2.39 4.46
N LEU A 138 7.38 3.63 4.27
CA LEU A 138 8.11 4.65 3.52
C LEU A 138 7.74 6.09 3.86
N ASN A 139 8.67 6.98 3.54
CA ASN A 139 8.49 8.42 3.57
C ASN A 139 8.59 8.96 2.14
N ALA A 140 7.70 9.86 1.74
CA ALA A 140 7.71 10.47 0.42
C ALA A 140 7.41 11.96 0.44
N ASN A 141 8.06 12.66 -0.48
CA ASN A 141 7.78 14.04 -0.82
C ASN A 141 7.54 14.11 -2.33
N ALA A 142 6.31 14.38 -2.74
CA ALA A 142 5.91 14.42 -4.14
C ALA A 142 4.87 15.52 -4.40
N THR A 143 4.70 15.95 -5.64
CA THR A 143 3.56 16.80 -5.98
C THR A 143 2.26 16.01 -5.88
N ILE A 144 2.27 14.78 -6.40
CA ILE A 144 1.11 13.89 -6.39
C ILE A 144 1.52 12.52 -5.83
N THR A 145 0.76 12.01 -4.86
CA THR A 145 0.95 10.66 -4.32
C THR A 145 -0.32 9.83 -4.49
N HIS A 146 -0.18 8.65 -5.10
CA HIS A 146 -1.23 7.65 -5.21
C HIS A 146 -0.88 6.40 -4.40
N LEU A 147 -1.72 6.03 -3.45
CA LEU A 147 -1.59 4.82 -2.65
C LEU A 147 -2.79 3.90 -2.87
N ALA A 148 -2.60 2.74 -3.45
CA ALA A 148 -3.62 1.71 -3.60
C ALA A 148 -3.20 0.42 -2.88
N MET A 149 -4.00 -0.03 -1.90
CA MET A 149 -3.73 -1.24 -1.13
C MET A 149 -4.91 -2.20 -1.21
N GLU A 150 -4.65 -3.46 -1.55
CA GLU A 150 -5.66 -4.52 -1.63
C GLU A 150 -5.25 -5.77 -0.83
N GLY A 151 -6.21 -6.64 -0.54
CA GLY A 151 -5.99 -7.95 0.07
C GLY A 151 -5.81 -7.89 1.59
N ILE A 152 -4.64 -8.28 2.07
CA ILE A 152 -4.28 -8.29 3.49
C ILE A 152 -2.98 -7.51 3.76
N SER A 153 -2.76 -6.47 2.98
CA SER A 153 -1.57 -5.63 3.10
C SER A 153 -1.65 -4.68 4.29
N SER A 154 -0.48 -4.25 4.75
CA SER A 154 -0.33 -3.26 5.80
C SER A 154 0.77 -2.27 5.47
N GLY A 155 0.75 -1.10 6.11
CA GLY A 155 1.81 -0.13 5.87
C GLY A 155 1.81 1.05 6.82
N ASP A 156 2.98 1.71 6.82
CA ASP A 156 3.25 2.94 7.56
C ASP A 156 3.82 3.98 6.59
N PHE A 157 3.12 5.10 6.43
CA PHE A 157 3.41 6.08 5.40
C PHE A 157 3.50 7.49 5.97
N ASN A 158 4.50 8.25 5.54
CA ASN A 158 4.59 9.69 5.77
C ASN A 158 4.64 10.40 4.42
N PHE A 159 3.59 11.13 4.07
CA PHE A 159 3.45 11.83 2.81
C PHE A 159 3.45 13.35 3.01
N ALA A 160 4.33 14.03 2.29
CA ALA A 160 4.28 15.46 2.07
C ALA A 160 4.01 15.69 0.58
N SER A 161 2.76 16.02 0.22
CA SER A 161 2.34 16.12 -1.20
C SER A 161 1.18 17.08 -1.36
N ASP A 162 1.15 17.83 -2.46
CA ASP A 162 0.04 18.75 -2.74
C ASP A 162 -1.29 17.99 -2.88
N SER A 163 -1.25 16.84 -3.55
CA SER A 163 -2.40 15.95 -3.71
C SER A 163 -2.08 14.51 -3.31
N ILE A 164 -2.92 13.93 -2.44
CA ILE A 164 -2.79 12.58 -1.92
C ILE A 164 -4.09 11.82 -2.17
N ASP A 165 -4.04 10.75 -2.99
CA ASP A 165 -5.15 9.82 -3.22
C ASP A 165 -4.85 8.46 -2.59
N VAL A 166 -5.72 8.02 -1.68
CA VAL A 166 -5.58 6.77 -0.93
C VAL A 166 -6.77 5.87 -1.19
N GLN A 167 -6.52 4.66 -1.68
CA GLN A 167 -7.52 3.65 -1.95
C GLN A 167 -7.20 2.37 -1.18
N LEU A 168 -8.06 2.01 -0.21
CA LEU A 168 -7.86 0.84 0.65
C LEU A 168 -9.03 -0.13 0.49
N LYS A 169 -8.75 -1.38 0.14
CA LYS A 169 -9.76 -2.40 -0.12
C LYS A 169 -9.42 -3.72 0.53
N ASP A 170 -10.41 -4.43 1.02
CA ASP A 170 -10.33 -5.68 1.74
C ASP A 170 -9.91 -5.54 3.22
N ARG A 171 -8.94 -6.29 3.70
CA ARG A 171 -8.46 -6.24 5.11
C ARG A 171 -7.13 -5.52 5.21
N ILE A 172 -7.17 -4.22 5.01
CA ILE A 172 -6.00 -3.36 5.10
C ILE A 172 -5.86 -2.82 6.52
N ASP A 173 -4.62 -2.66 6.99
CA ASP A 173 -4.25 -1.89 8.17
C ASP A 173 -3.16 -0.89 7.79
N ALA A 174 -3.54 0.40 7.69
CA ALA A 174 -2.63 1.46 7.26
C ALA A 174 -2.54 2.57 8.30
N ARG A 175 -1.32 3.06 8.53
CA ARG A 175 -1.04 4.30 9.25
C ARG A 175 -0.47 5.30 8.27
N ILE A 176 -1.09 6.47 8.17
CA ILE A 176 -0.77 7.47 7.16
C ILE A 176 -0.67 8.83 7.84
N TYR A 177 0.50 9.43 7.77
CA TYR A 177 0.71 10.82 8.15
C TYR A 177 0.76 11.65 6.88
N VAL A 178 -0.04 12.72 6.82
CA VAL A 178 -0.17 13.58 5.64
C VAL A 178 0.14 15.03 5.97
N VAL A 179 0.83 15.68 5.05
CA VAL A 179 0.94 17.15 4.98
C VAL A 179 0.69 17.54 3.53
N GLY A 180 -0.40 18.23 3.26
CA GLY A 180 -0.75 18.57 1.88
C GLY A 180 -1.98 19.47 1.75
N GLU A 181 -2.28 19.88 0.52
CA GLU A 181 -3.43 20.72 0.23
C GLU A 181 -4.72 19.88 0.09
N SER A 182 -4.65 18.76 -0.60
CA SER A 182 -5.81 17.91 -0.88
C SER A 182 -5.53 16.44 -0.55
N THR A 183 -6.34 15.87 0.32
CA THR A 183 -6.29 14.44 0.65
C THR A 183 -7.65 13.80 0.35
N HIS A 184 -7.63 12.79 -0.50
CA HIS A 184 -8.78 11.92 -0.77
C HIS A 184 -8.50 10.52 -0.23
N ILE A 185 -9.41 9.98 0.58
CA ILE A 185 -9.32 8.61 1.08
C ILE A 185 -10.62 7.84 0.78
N SER A 186 -10.48 6.74 0.06
CA SER A 186 -11.56 5.79 -0.23
C SER A 186 -11.26 4.45 0.40
N MET A 187 -12.18 3.95 1.23
CA MET A 187 -12.00 2.70 1.95
C MET A 187 -13.21 1.78 1.74
N GLN A 188 -12.93 0.50 1.53
CA GLN A 188 -13.96 -0.49 1.23
C GLN A 188 -13.79 -1.76 2.05
N LYS A 189 -14.90 -2.48 2.29
CA LYS A 189 -14.97 -3.74 3.02
C LYS A 189 -14.53 -3.57 4.48
N ASN A 190 -13.47 -4.26 4.91
CA ASN A 190 -12.97 -4.24 6.30
C ASN A 190 -11.64 -3.47 6.42
N ALA A 191 -11.43 -2.49 5.55
CA ALA A 191 -10.23 -1.67 5.61
C ALA A 191 -10.23 -0.81 6.88
N THR A 192 -9.09 -0.72 7.54
CA THR A 192 -8.85 0.13 8.69
C THR A 192 -7.68 1.06 8.38
N ALA A 193 -7.87 2.35 8.66
CA ALA A 193 -6.79 3.32 8.54
C ALA A 193 -6.76 4.30 9.72
N ARG A 194 -5.55 4.71 10.08
CA ARG A 194 -5.30 5.87 10.92
C ARG A 194 -4.69 6.95 10.05
N LEU A 195 -5.34 8.11 9.99
CA LEU A 195 -4.88 9.28 9.27
C LEU A 195 -4.54 10.39 10.26
N GLU A 196 -3.33 10.89 10.19
CA GLU A 196 -2.82 11.95 11.06
C GLU A 196 -2.16 13.04 10.22
N GLY A 197 -1.99 14.25 10.76
CA GLY A 197 -1.31 15.37 10.11
C GLY A 197 -2.24 16.52 9.74
N THR A 198 -2.00 17.18 8.60
CA THR A 198 -2.74 18.38 8.20
C THR A 198 -3.05 18.37 6.71
N THR A 199 -4.25 18.86 6.34
CA THR A 199 -4.65 19.07 4.94
C THR A 199 -5.66 20.18 4.83
N ASP A 200 -5.69 20.91 3.71
CA ASP A 200 -6.71 21.95 3.53
C ASP A 200 -8.08 21.32 3.21
N SER A 201 -8.10 20.31 2.35
CA SER A 201 -9.31 19.60 1.95
C SER A 201 -9.17 18.10 2.19
N LEU A 202 -10.09 17.52 2.98
CA LEU A 202 -10.20 16.09 3.19
C LEU A 202 -11.50 15.55 2.60
N GLN A 203 -11.39 14.65 1.62
CA GLN A 203 -12.53 13.91 1.11
C GLN A 203 -12.47 12.47 1.60
N VAL A 204 -13.54 11.99 2.23
CA VAL A 204 -13.65 10.67 2.84
C VAL A 204 -14.79 9.90 2.21
N ASN A 205 -14.51 8.73 1.63
CA ASN A 205 -15.51 7.83 1.07
C ASN A 205 -15.37 6.45 1.73
N LEU A 206 -16.34 6.05 2.55
CA LEU A 206 -16.30 4.79 3.28
C LEU A 206 -17.47 3.88 2.91
N PHE A 207 -17.15 2.61 2.63
CA PHE A 207 -18.11 1.58 2.25
C PHE A 207 -17.86 0.28 3.04
N GLY A 208 -18.92 -0.48 3.28
CA GLY A 208 -18.83 -1.75 4.00
C GLY A 208 -18.65 -1.56 5.50
N ASN A 209 -17.67 -2.22 6.07
CA ASN A 209 -17.27 -2.10 7.47
C ASN A 209 -15.95 -1.31 7.62
N ALA A 210 -15.71 -0.37 6.73
CA ALA A 210 -14.49 0.43 6.76
C ALA A 210 -14.43 1.30 8.04
N ASN A 211 -13.24 1.39 8.63
CA ASN A 211 -13.02 2.15 9.87
C ASN A 211 -11.88 3.15 9.70
N LEU A 212 -12.20 4.44 9.72
CA LEU A 212 -11.25 5.53 9.61
C LEU A 212 -11.07 6.24 10.94
N LYS A 213 -9.84 6.33 11.43
CA LYS A 213 -9.44 7.11 12.60
C LYS A 213 -8.64 8.33 12.13
N ALA A 214 -9.33 9.45 11.94
CA ALA A 214 -8.76 10.72 11.46
C ALA A 214 -9.00 11.87 12.45
N GLU A 215 -9.20 11.57 13.73
CA GLU A 215 -9.32 12.56 14.81
C GLU A 215 -8.05 13.37 15.04
N ARG A 216 -6.92 12.94 14.46
CA ARG A 216 -5.62 13.64 14.52
C ARG A 216 -5.17 14.19 13.17
N CYS A 217 -6.08 14.22 12.19
CA CYS A 217 -5.84 14.86 10.90
C CYS A 217 -6.63 16.15 10.86
N GLU A 218 -5.96 17.26 11.08
CA GLU A 218 -6.58 18.58 11.05
C GLU A 218 -6.87 19.02 9.61
N ALA A 219 -8.14 19.07 9.24
CA ALA A 219 -8.59 19.50 7.90
C ALA A 219 -9.38 20.80 7.97
N ILE A 220 -9.07 21.77 7.10
CA ILE A 220 -9.83 23.02 7.02
C ILE A 220 -11.26 22.75 6.58
N GLY A 221 -11.45 21.97 5.53
CA GLY A 221 -12.73 21.53 5.02
C GLY A 221 -12.81 20.02 4.84
N VAL A 222 -13.92 19.41 5.24
CA VAL A 222 -14.14 17.97 5.10
C VAL A 222 -15.42 17.68 4.36
N LYS A 223 -15.36 16.74 3.40
CA LYS A 223 -16.52 16.11 2.77
C LYS A 223 -16.48 14.62 3.06
N ALA A 224 -17.50 14.13 3.79
CA ALA A 224 -17.59 12.74 4.21
C ALA A 224 -18.82 12.08 3.58
N PHE A 225 -18.57 10.94 2.92
CA PHE A 225 -19.58 10.05 2.36
C PHE A 225 -19.43 8.66 2.99
N LEU A 226 -20.44 8.21 3.73
CA LEU A 226 -20.42 6.95 4.44
C LEU A 226 -21.64 6.11 4.08
N GLU A 227 -21.40 4.84 3.79
CA GLU A 227 -22.45 3.86 3.51
C GLU A 227 -22.27 2.58 4.34
N GLU A 228 -23.36 1.82 4.45
CA GLU A 228 -23.45 0.53 5.10
C GLU A 228 -23.14 0.60 6.61
N SER A 229 -22.08 -0.04 7.09
CA SER A 229 -21.72 -0.10 8.53
C SER A 229 -20.35 0.55 8.81
N SER A 230 -20.01 1.56 8.02
CA SER A 230 -18.72 2.24 8.15
C SER A 230 -18.68 3.19 9.35
N ASP A 231 -17.49 3.33 9.93
CA ASP A 231 -17.21 4.20 11.08
C ASP A 231 -16.11 5.21 10.72
N ALA A 232 -16.29 6.47 11.13
CA ALA A 232 -15.28 7.50 10.98
C ALA A 232 -15.15 8.39 12.21
N ASN A 233 -13.92 8.61 12.66
CA ASN A 233 -13.55 9.71 13.55
C ASN A 233 -12.90 10.79 12.68
N ILE A 234 -13.43 12.01 12.68
CA ILE A 234 -13.00 13.06 11.75
C ILE A 234 -12.83 14.37 12.52
N TYR A 235 -11.71 15.05 12.29
CA TYR A 235 -11.48 16.40 12.77
C TYR A 235 -11.67 17.41 11.62
N ALA A 236 -12.54 18.39 11.80
CA ALA A 236 -12.76 19.46 10.84
C ALA A 236 -12.69 20.83 11.53
N ILE A 237 -11.95 21.76 10.92
CA ILE A 237 -11.72 23.09 11.50
C ILE A 237 -12.87 24.04 11.14
N THR A 238 -13.16 24.20 9.83
CA THR A 238 -14.06 25.25 9.36
C THR A 238 -15.37 24.72 8.80
N ASN A 239 -15.33 23.69 7.96
CA ASN A 239 -16.50 23.19 7.27
C ASN A 239 -16.54 21.66 7.30
N PHE A 240 -17.73 21.11 7.51
CA PHE A 240 -17.98 19.67 7.45
C PHE A 240 -19.26 19.38 6.68
N GLU A 241 -19.15 18.70 5.54
CA GLU A 241 -20.29 18.22 4.75
C GLU A 241 -20.43 16.71 4.91
N LEU A 242 -21.65 16.23 5.15
CA LEU A 242 -21.94 14.83 5.40
C LEU A 242 -23.05 14.29 4.52
N SER A 243 -22.78 13.18 3.84
CA SER A 243 -23.77 12.24 3.30
C SER A 243 -23.58 10.89 3.97
N SER A 244 -24.59 10.38 4.66
CA SER A 244 -24.49 9.18 5.48
C SER A 244 -25.76 8.35 5.36
N LYS A 245 -25.60 7.06 5.09
CA LYS A 245 -26.71 6.10 5.01
C LYS A 245 -26.32 4.72 5.56
N GLY A 246 -27.33 3.86 5.77
CA GLY A 246 -27.15 2.56 6.40
C GLY A 246 -27.07 2.67 7.93
N SER A 247 -26.14 1.96 8.54
CA SER A 247 -25.83 2.03 9.98
C SER A 247 -24.48 2.69 10.28
N SER A 248 -24.07 3.58 9.39
CA SER A 248 -22.80 4.29 9.48
C SER A 248 -22.75 5.25 10.66
N ARG A 249 -21.54 5.54 11.13
CA ARG A 249 -21.31 6.34 12.33
C ARG A 249 -20.16 7.34 12.11
N VAL A 250 -20.39 8.58 12.49
CA VAL A 250 -19.38 9.64 12.46
C VAL A 250 -19.24 10.25 13.84
N ASN A 251 -18.03 10.29 14.37
CA ASN A 251 -17.63 11.10 15.51
C ASN A 251 -16.87 12.31 14.97
N LEU A 252 -17.46 13.50 15.13
CA LEU A 252 -16.92 14.76 14.60
C LEU A 252 -16.23 15.55 15.71
N TYR A 253 -14.97 15.83 15.52
CA TYR A 253 -14.10 16.67 16.36
C TYR A 253 -13.92 18.06 15.72
N GLY A 254 -13.40 19.03 16.50
CA GLY A 254 -13.29 20.43 16.11
C GLY A 254 -14.63 21.16 16.18
N ASP A 255 -14.75 22.38 15.68
CA ASP A 255 -15.98 23.18 15.72
C ASP A 255 -16.38 23.76 14.36
N PRO A 256 -16.58 22.91 13.32
CA PRO A 256 -16.91 23.35 11.98
C PRO A 256 -18.38 23.77 11.82
N LYS A 257 -18.65 24.52 10.74
CA LYS A 257 -20.02 24.64 10.21
C LYS A 257 -20.43 23.30 9.60
N ILE A 258 -21.51 22.70 10.12
CA ILE A 258 -22.01 21.40 9.69
C ILE A 258 -23.09 21.60 8.62
N ARG A 259 -22.93 20.90 7.49
CA ARG A 259 -23.91 20.80 6.42
C ARG A 259 -24.21 19.32 6.16
N ILE A 260 -25.45 18.93 6.42
CA ILE A 260 -25.91 17.57 6.14
C ILE A 260 -26.61 17.57 4.78
N LEU A 261 -26.08 16.80 3.83
CA LEU A 261 -26.63 16.65 2.48
C LEU A 261 -27.61 15.49 2.41
N GLU A 262 -27.25 14.37 3.06
CA GLU A 262 -28.05 13.16 3.16
C GLU A 262 -27.83 12.51 4.51
N PHE A 263 -28.92 12.07 5.17
CA PHE A 263 -28.82 11.37 6.46
C PHE A 263 -29.98 10.39 6.58
N LEU A 264 -29.72 9.15 6.21
CA LEU A 264 -30.74 8.11 6.04
C LEU A 264 -30.50 6.91 6.94
N ASP A 265 -31.55 6.11 7.07
CA ASP A 265 -31.59 4.85 7.81
C ASP A 265 -31.29 5.04 9.31
N THR A 266 -30.30 4.30 9.83
CA THR A 266 -29.88 4.34 11.24
C THR A 266 -28.54 5.03 11.43
N SER A 267 -28.15 5.90 10.49
CA SER A 267 -26.93 6.69 10.55
C SER A 267 -26.83 7.49 11.84
N LYS A 268 -25.60 7.69 12.34
CA LYS A 268 -25.34 8.45 13.57
C LYS A 268 -24.24 9.48 13.35
N LEU A 269 -24.52 10.70 13.77
CA LEU A 269 -23.52 11.77 13.89
C LEU A 269 -23.42 12.18 15.34
N HIS A 270 -22.23 12.04 15.92
CA HIS A 270 -21.92 12.43 17.27
C HIS A 270 -20.86 13.54 17.26
N LYS A 271 -21.17 14.68 17.87
CA LYS A 271 -20.18 15.75 18.12
C LYS A 271 -19.35 15.33 19.32
N ALA A 272 -18.11 14.98 19.09
CA ALA A 272 -17.16 14.66 20.14
C ALA A 272 -16.66 15.95 20.84
N VAL A 273 -16.31 15.83 22.08
CA VAL A 273 -15.63 16.89 22.85
C VAL A 273 -14.13 16.57 22.78
N ASP A 274 -13.32 17.59 22.49
CA ASP A 274 -11.86 17.50 22.43
C ASP A 274 -11.24 17.17 23.78
#